data_7b8e0e62b8ee4e685a8714f67d74d12f
#
_entry.id   7b8e0e62b8ee4e685a8714f67d74d12f
#
_cell.length_a   1.000
_cell.length_b   1.000
_cell.length_c   1.000
_cell.angle_alpha   90.00
_cell.angle_beta   90.00
_cell.angle_gamma   90.00
#
_symmetry.space_group_name_H-M   'P 1'
#
loop_
_entity.id
_entity.type
_entity.pdbx_description
1 polymer ?
#
loop_
_entity_poly.entity_id
_entity_poly.type
_entity_poly.pdbx_seq_one_letter_code
_entity_poly.pdbx_strand_id
1 'polypeptide(L)'
;DAAKTEVVTNGQVVETHQGNPLDFVSDYQKRFKVALREGMPRFCGGLAGYFGYDTVRHIEKKLAHTCPPDDLGMPDILLLQCEELAVIDNLSGKLSLMVYADPAQPQAYAKAQARLDELKQRLKAPAIAPSIAPSTSHIVERSFAKLDYLAAVERAKELIAAGDFMQVQVGQRIHKEFTASPLSLYRALRSLNPSPYMYYYHLGDAHVVGASPEILVRQENTPEGQKVTIRPLAGTRPRGATPEADKAAELELINDPKERAEHVMLIDLARNDIGRIAQIGSVKVTEAFVVERYSHVMHIVSNVEGLLREGADGKPLTSMDVLKATFPAGTLTGAPKVHAMELIDQLEPTKRGLYGGACGYLSFAGDMDVAIAIRTGIVKNNTLYVQAAAGVVADSIPEMEWRETEHKARALLRAAELVEEGME
;
A
#
# COMPACT_ATOMS: atom_id res chain seq x y z
N ASP A 1 20.26 -17.12 5.22
CA ASP A 1 21.19 -16.29 4.42
C ASP A 1 20.82 -14.83 4.60
N ALA A 2 21.84 -13.94 4.56
CA ALA A 2 21.60 -12.49 4.64
C ALA A 2 20.83 -12.01 3.38
N ALA A 3 19.89 -11.09 3.57
CA ALA A 3 19.14 -10.53 2.44
C ALA A 3 20.10 -9.80 1.47
N LYS A 4 19.85 -9.97 0.18
CA LYS A 4 20.61 -9.33 -0.90
C LYS A 4 19.81 -8.14 -1.44
N THR A 5 20.44 -6.97 -1.49
CA THR A 5 19.89 -5.77 -2.14
C THR A 5 20.79 -5.40 -3.33
N GLU A 6 20.18 -5.09 -4.45
CA GLU A 6 20.87 -4.71 -5.68
C GLU A 6 20.40 -3.33 -6.16
N VAL A 7 21.34 -2.50 -6.59
CA VAL A 7 21.04 -1.28 -7.35
C VAL A 7 21.26 -1.60 -8.82
N VAL A 8 20.23 -1.39 -9.62
CA VAL A 8 20.23 -1.68 -11.06
C VAL A 8 20.10 -0.38 -11.84
N THR A 9 21.02 -0.14 -12.77
CA THR A 9 21.00 1.02 -13.67
C THR A 9 21.11 0.52 -15.10
N ASN A 10 20.17 0.92 -15.96
CA ASN A 10 20.12 0.49 -17.36
C ASN A 10 20.17 -1.04 -17.54
N GLY A 11 19.52 -1.77 -16.64
CA GLY A 11 19.48 -3.24 -16.67
C GLY A 11 20.73 -3.94 -16.13
N GLN A 12 21.71 -3.20 -15.62
CA GLN A 12 22.95 -3.74 -15.06
C GLN A 12 23.00 -3.50 -13.56
N VAL A 13 23.42 -4.52 -12.80
CA VAL A 13 23.68 -4.41 -11.37
C VAL A 13 24.96 -3.58 -11.18
N VAL A 14 24.83 -2.42 -10.57
CA VAL A 14 25.98 -1.51 -10.31
C VAL A 14 26.44 -1.54 -8.86
N GLU A 15 25.61 -2.01 -7.94
CA GLU A 15 25.93 -2.16 -6.52
C GLU A 15 25.18 -3.35 -5.92
N THR A 16 25.82 -4.10 -5.05
CA THR A 16 25.20 -5.18 -4.28
C THR A 16 25.52 -5.01 -2.81
N HIS A 17 24.50 -5.12 -1.96
CA HIS A 17 24.61 -5.07 -0.51
C HIS A 17 24.08 -6.35 0.12
N GLN A 18 24.75 -6.85 1.16
CA GLN A 18 24.31 -7.95 2.00
C GLN A 18 23.94 -7.44 3.37
N GLY A 19 22.75 -7.73 3.87
CA GLY A 19 22.29 -7.26 5.18
C GLY A 19 20.83 -6.82 5.16
N ASN A 20 20.44 -6.02 6.17
CA ASN A 20 19.07 -5.54 6.26
C ASN A 20 18.77 -4.52 5.13
N PRO A 21 17.81 -4.80 4.24
CA PRO A 21 17.50 -3.93 3.12
C PRO A 21 16.95 -2.56 3.55
N LEU A 22 16.27 -2.47 4.70
CA LEU A 22 15.74 -1.19 5.20
C LEU A 22 16.85 -0.26 5.67
N ASP A 23 17.92 -0.80 6.25
CA ASP A 23 19.08 -0.01 6.63
C ASP A 23 19.80 0.49 5.37
N PHE A 24 19.91 -0.38 4.33
CA PHE A 24 20.46 0.04 3.04
C PHE A 24 19.64 1.17 2.41
N VAL A 25 18.30 1.08 2.37
CA VAL A 25 17.42 2.14 1.84
C VAL A 25 17.63 3.45 2.59
N SER A 26 17.73 3.41 3.93
CA SER A 26 18.00 4.58 4.76
C SER A 26 19.34 5.24 4.40
N ASP A 27 20.39 4.43 4.24
CA ASP A 27 21.71 4.94 3.89
C ASP A 27 21.81 5.40 2.44
N TYR A 28 21.09 4.74 1.55
CA TYR A 28 20.97 5.12 0.15
C TYR A 28 20.34 6.50 -0.01
N GLN A 29 19.23 6.76 0.69
CA GLN A 29 18.59 8.09 0.70
C GLN A 29 19.52 9.23 1.14
N LYS A 30 20.40 8.98 2.11
CA LYS A 30 21.37 9.99 2.61
C LYS A 30 22.42 10.43 1.58
N ARG A 31 22.58 9.66 0.50
CA ARG A 31 23.52 10.00 -0.60
C ARG A 31 23.05 11.23 -1.38
N PHE A 32 21.74 11.51 -1.37
CA PHE A 32 21.13 12.58 -2.14
C PHE A 32 20.96 13.84 -1.29
N LYS A 33 21.68 14.89 -1.66
CA LYS A 33 21.52 16.23 -1.10
C LYS A 33 20.94 17.14 -2.17
N VAL A 34 19.64 17.38 -2.08
CA VAL A 34 18.88 18.05 -3.13
C VAL A 34 18.56 19.48 -2.72
N ALA A 35 18.77 20.43 -3.63
CA ALA A 35 18.34 21.83 -3.45
C ALA A 35 16.84 21.95 -3.76
N LEU A 36 16.04 22.01 -2.72
CA LEU A 36 14.60 22.18 -2.82
C LEU A 36 14.25 23.66 -3.02
N ARG A 37 13.19 23.92 -3.81
CA ARG A 37 12.61 25.24 -4.02
C ARG A 37 11.27 25.34 -3.32
N GLU A 38 10.93 26.52 -2.84
CA GLU A 38 9.60 26.80 -2.30
C GLU A 38 8.51 26.51 -3.35
N GLY A 39 7.39 25.96 -2.93
CA GLY A 39 6.26 25.61 -3.80
C GLY A 39 6.42 24.30 -4.61
N MET A 40 7.48 23.52 -4.37
CA MET A 40 7.56 22.17 -4.95
C MET A 40 6.51 21.24 -4.33
N PRO A 41 5.97 20.27 -5.11
CA PRO A 41 5.07 19.26 -4.57
C PRO A 41 5.77 18.39 -3.53
N ARG A 42 5.02 17.77 -2.61
CA ARG A 42 5.58 16.88 -1.58
C ARG A 42 6.46 15.78 -2.17
N PHE A 43 6.00 15.13 -3.23
CA PHE A 43 6.86 14.25 -4.01
C PHE A 43 7.48 15.03 -5.16
N CYS A 44 8.69 15.47 -4.95
CA CYS A 44 9.48 16.20 -5.94
C CYS A 44 10.63 15.37 -6.54
N GLY A 45 10.68 14.08 -6.25
CA GLY A 45 11.74 13.13 -6.56
C GLY A 45 12.11 12.33 -5.32
N GLY A 46 12.82 11.25 -5.51
CA GLY A 46 13.18 10.34 -4.43
C GLY A 46 13.05 8.88 -4.85
N LEU A 47 12.58 8.04 -3.95
CA LEU A 47 12.31 6.63 -4.20
C LEU A 47 10.82 6.39 -4.23
N ALA A 48 10.32 5.71 -5.26
CA ALA A 48 8.90 5.32 -5.37
C ALA A 48 8.78 3.85 -5.74
N GLY A 49 7.80 3.16 -5.15
CA GLY A 49 7.60 1.74 -5.40
C GLY A 49 6.87 1.06 -4.25
N TYR A 50 7.37 -0.10 -3.84
CA TYR A 50 6.70 -0.85 -2.79
C TYR A 50 7.66 -1.53 -1.81
N PHE A 51 7.14 -1.74 -0.59
CA PHE A 51 7.61 -2.65 0.43
C PHE A 51 6.56 -3.74 0.56
N GLY A 52 6.83 -4.96 0.10
CA GLY A 52 5.90 -6.09 0.24
C GLY A 52 5.70 -6.48 1.69
N TYR A 53 4.62 -7.20 2.00
CA TYR A 53 4.32 -7.67 3.36
C TYR A 53 5.52 -8.39 3.99
N ASP A 54 6.23 -9.18 3.20
CA ASP A 54 7.37 -9.95 3.68
C ASP A 54 8.60 -9.12 4.07
N THR A 55 8.57 -7.80 3.83
CA THR A 55 9.52 -6.85 4.43
C THR A 55 9.51 -6.94 5.97
N VAL A 56 8.41 -7.35 6.59
CA VAL A 56 8.31 -7.56 8.04
C VAL A 56 9.35 -8.56 8.57
N ARG A 57 9.80 -9.51 7.75
CA ARG A 57 10.83 -10.50 8.13
C ARG A 57 12.20 -9.89 8.39
N HIS A 58 12.43 -8.66 7.89
CA HIS A 58 13.62 -7.86 8.19
C HIS A 58 13.43 -6.95 9.41
N ILE A 59 12.21 -6.89 9.96
CA ILE A 59 11.84 -6.10 11.14
C ILE A 59 11.67 -7.03 12.35
N GLU A 60 10.85 -8.08 12.20
CA GLU A 60 10.46 -9.01 13.26
C GLU A 60 11.22 -10.33 13.15
N LYS A 61 12.20 -10.56 14.02
CA LYS A 61 13.08 -11.75 13.99
C LYS A 61 12.31 -13.08 14.08
N LYS A 62 11.16 -13.09 14.76
CA LYS A 62 10.33 -14.30 14.91
C LYS A 62 9.79 -14.79 13.56
N LEU A 63 9.58 -13.89 12.60
CA LEU A 63 9.03 -14.21 11.29
C LEU A 63 10.11 -14.51 10.23
N ALA A 64 11.38 -14.43 10.58
CA ALA A 64 12.48 -14.54 9.61
C ALA A 64 12.53 -15.89 8.86
N HIS A 65 11.98 -16.96 9.45
CA HIS A 65 12.08 -18.32 8.92
C HIS A 65 10.73 -19.04 8.77
N THR A 66 9.61 -18.34 8.93
CA THR A 66 8.26 -18.94 8.89
C THR A 66 7.51 -18.70 7.57
N CYS A 67 8.20 -18.07 6.60
CA CYS A 67 7.62 -17.66 5.32
C CYS A 67 7.00 -18.85 4.55
N PRO A 68 5.73 -18.75 4.15
CA PRO A 68 5.12 -19.71 3.22
C PRO A 68 5.82 -19.71 1.86
N PRO A 69 5.58 -20.75 1.01
CA PRO A 69 6.16 -20.85 -0.32
C PRO A 69 5.87 -19.63 -1.20
N ASP A 70 6.89 -19.15 -1.92
CA ASP A 70 6.76 -18.05 -2.88
C ASP A 70 6.44 -18.59 -4.28
N ASP A 71 5.26 -18.33 -4.79
CA ASP A 71 4.78 -18.72 -6.11
C ASP A 71 4.80 -17.58 -7.15
N LEU A 72 5.09 -16.34 -6.74
CA LEU A 72 5.14 -15.17 -7.62
C LEU A 72 6.57 -14.78 -8.02
N GLY A 73 7.55 -15.04 -7.15
CA GLY A 73 8.94 -14.66 -7.37
C GLY A 73 9.13 -13.15 -7.53
N MET A 74 8.36 -12.34 -6.77
CA MET A 74 8.52 -10.89 -6.75
C MET A 74 9.52 -10.49 -5.66
N PRO A 75 10.35 -9.46 -5.87
CA PRO A 75 11.18 -8.91 -4.80
C PRO A 75 10.34 -8.47 -3.60
N ASP A 76 10.86 -8.65 -2.38
CA ASP A 76 10.19 -8.15 -1.17
C ASP A 76 10.12 -6.62 -1.14
N ILE A 77 11.14 -5.95 -1.68
CA ILE A 77 11.20 -4.49 -1.80
C ILE A 77 11.65 -4.16 -3.22
N LEU A 78 10.94 -3.25 -3.88
CA LEU A 78 11.34 -2.70 -5.16
C LEU A 78 11.04 -1.22 -5.20
N LEU A 79 12.10 -0.41 -5.36
CA LEU A 79 12.01 1.04 -5.37
C LEU A 79 12.69 1.58 -6.63
N LEU A 80 12.03 2.49 -7.29
CA LEU A 80 12.53 3.24 -8.45
C LEU A 80 13.10 4.57 -7.96
N GLN A 81 14.33 4.89 -8.35
CA GLN A 81 14.89 6.22 -8.14
C GLN A 81 14.32 7.19 -9.18
N CYS A 82 13.59 8.19 -8.71
CA CYS A 82 12.87 9.16 -9.52
C CYS A 82 13.61 10.50 -9.52
N GLU A 83 14.38 10.76 -10.57
CA GLU A 83 15.11 12.03 -10.80
C GLU A 83 14.46 12.88 -11.90
N GLU A 84 13.54 12.30 -12.66
CA GLU A 84 12.71 12.97 -13.65
C GLU A 84 11.24 12.73 -13.34
N LEU A 85 10.45 13.80 -13.23
CA LEU A 85 9.03 13.71 -12.87
C LEU A 85 8.16 14.68 -13.67
N ALA A 86 6.94 14.23 -13.93
CA ALA A 86 5.83 15.07 -14.32
C ALA A 86 4.76 15.00 -13.21
N VAL A 87 4.53 16.09 -12.51
CA VAL A 87 3.55 16.18 -11.42
C VAL A 87 2.39 17.06 -11.85
N ILE A 88 1.18 16.49 -11.81
CA ILE A 88 -0.06 17.20 -12.09
C ILE A 88 -0.74 17.51 -10.77
N ASP A 89 -0.87 18.79 -10.46
CA ASP A 89 -1.72 19.26 -9.37
C ASP A 89 -3.15 19.45 -9.90
N ASN A 90 -4.03 18.52 -9.57
CA ASN A 90 -5.41 18.53 -10.04
C ASN A 90 -6.23 19.71 -9.45
N LEU A 91 -5.83 20.25 -8.29
CA LEU A 91 -6.54 21.37 -7.66
C LEU A 91 -6.25 22.68 -8.40
N SER A 92 -4.98 22.95 -8.70
CA SER A 92 -4.57 24.16 -9.41
C SER A 92 -4.56 24.01 -10.94
N GLY A 93 -4.70 22.78 -11.46
CA GLY A 93 -4.58 22.46 -12.88
C GLY A 93 -3.17 22.66 -13.45
N LYS A 94 -2.15 22.64 -12.62
CA LYS A 94 -0.75 22.87 -13.01
C LYS A 94 -0.01 21.57 -13.25
N LEU A 95 0.76 21.53 -14.33
CA LEU A 95 1.75 20.49 -14.59
C LEU A 95 3.13 21.04 -14.30
N SER A 96 3.88 20.36 -13.43
CA SER A 96 5.28 20.64 -13.12
C SER A 96 6.17 19.54 -13.69
N LEU A 97 7.14 19.92 -14.52
CA LEU A 97 8.20 19.02 -14.99
C LEU A 97 9.47 19.30 -14.16
N MET A 98 10.07 18.24 -13.65
CA MET A 98 11.27 18.31 -12.86
C MET A 98 12.33 17.36 -13.42
N VAL A 99 13.55 17.87 -13.54
CA VAL A 99 14.74 17.09 -13.90
C VAL A 99 15.86 17.50 -12.93
N TYR A 100 16.42 16.56 -12.23
CA TYR A 100 17.56 16.78 -11.36
C TYR A 100 18.86 16.79 -12.16
N ALA A 101 19.78 17.65 -11.73
CA ALA A 101 21.11 17.77 -12.33
C ALA A 101 22.18 17.67 -11.25
N ASP A 102 23.14 16.78 -11.43
CA ASP A 102 24.30 16.69 -10.55
C ASP A 102 25.30 17.79 -10.92
N PRO A 103 25.54 18.81 -10.04
CA PRO A 103 26.44 19.94 -10.34
C PRO A 103 27.89 19.52 -10.54
N ALA A 104 28.28 18.33 -10.10
CA ALA A 104 29.61 17.79 -10.34
C ALA A 104 29.84 17.35 -11.80
N GLN A 105 28.77 17.19 -12.58
CA GLN A 105 28.85 16.75 -13.97
C GLN A 105 29.07 17.94 -14.92
N PRO A 106 29.94 17.82 -15.94
CA PRO A 106 30.10 18.86 -16.94
C PRO A 106 28.80 19.20 -17.65
N GLN A 107 28.48 20.50 -17.75
CA GLN A 107 27.29 21.02 -18.42
C GLN A 107 25.97 20.50 -17.84
N ALA A 108 25.92 20.12 -16.56
CA ALA A 108 24.76 19.54 -15.91
C ALA A 108 23.47 20.37 -16.13
N TYR A 109 23.54 21.69 -15.93
CA TYR A 109 22.42 22.58 -16.13
C TYR A 109 21.91 22.60 -17.59
N ALA A 110 22.82 22.71 -18.57
CA ALA A 110 22.46 22.72 -19.99
C ALA A 110 21.81 21.39 -20.43
N LYS A 111 22.34 20.26 -19.93
CA LYS A 111 21.78 18.94 -20.19
C LYS A 111 20.36 18.81 -19.58
N ALA A 112 20.16 19.27 -18.35
CA ALA A 112 18.86 19.25 -17.69
C ALA A 112 17.82 20.13 -18.42
N GLN A 113 18.24 21.33 -18.92
CA GLN A 113 17.37 22.19 -19.72
C GLN A 113 16.97 21.51 -21.04
N ALA A 114 17.92 20.92 -21.75
CA ALA A 114 17.63 20.17 -22.97
C ALA A 114 16.67 19.01 -22.71
N ARG A 115 16.86 18.30 -21.58
CA ARG A 115 15.95 17.21 -21.17
C ARG A 115 14.55 17.70 -20.85
N LEU A 116 14.40 18.84 -20.16
CA LEU A 116 13.09 19.47 -19.93
C LEU A 116 12.39 19.84 -21.23
N ASP A 117 13.11 20.37 -22.22
CA ASP A 117 12.54 20.70 -23.53
C ASP A 117 12.12 19.45 -24.31
N GLU A 118 12.88 18.37 -24.24
CA GLU A 118 12.46 17.05 -24.78
C GLU A 118 11.17 16.56 -24.12
N LEU A 119 11.09 16.57 -22.79
CA LEU A 119 9.90 16.16 -22.05
C LEU A 119 8.67 17.00 -22.43
N LYS A 120 8.83 18.32 -22.59
CA LYS A 120 7.75 19.21 -23.09
C LYS A 120 7.28 18.80 -24.50
N GLN A 121 8.19 18.41 -25.39
CA GLN A 121 7.80 17.95 -26.74
C GLN A 121 7.07 16.60 -26.67
N ARG A 122 7.52 15.68 -25.83
CA ARG A 122 6.84 14.39 -25.60
C ARG A 122 5.41 14.56 -25.10
N LEU A 123 5.14 15.54 -24.25
CA LEU A 123 3.78 15.85 -23.76
C LEU A 123 2.84 16.35 -24.84
N LYS A 124 3.36 16.88 -25.98
CA LYS A 124 2.55 17.31 -27.12
C LYS A 124 2.21 16.16 -28.07
N ALA A 125 2.90 15.02 -27.94
CA ALA A 125 2.62 13.86 -28.78
C ALA A 125 1.24 13.27 -28.41
N PRO A 126 0.46 12.82 -29.40
CA PRO A 126 -0.82 12.17 -29.13
C PRO A 126 -0.59 10.89 -28.32
N ALA A 127 -1.42 10.69 -27.29
CA ALA A 127 -1.43 9.45 -26.53
C ALA A 127 -2.02 8.34 -27.41
N ILE A 128 -1.29 7.23 -27.52
CA ILE A 128 -1.79 6.03 -28.19
C ILE A 128 -2.44 5.17 -27.09
N ALA A 129 -3.76 5.01 -27.18
CA ALA A 129 -4.45 4.08 -26.30
C ALA A 129 -4.01 2.64 -26.61
N PRO A 130 -3.80 1.78 -25.61
CA PRO A 130 -3.52 0.37 -25.85
C PRO A 130 -4.67 -0.26 -26.65
N SER A 131 -4.32 -1.11 -27.62
CA SER A 131 -5.34 -1.89 -28.35
C SER A 131 -5.94 -2.92 -27.39
N ILE A 132 -7.27 -3.06 -27.44
CA ILE A 132 -7.99 -4.07 -26.67
C ILE A 132 -8.09 -5.31 -27.55
N ALA A 133 -7.58 -6.44 -27.04
CA ALA A 133 -7.82 -7.75 -27.60
C ALA A 133 -8.82 -8.45 -26.68
N PRO A 134 -10.05 -8.75 -27.13
CA PRO A 134 -11.02 -9.50 -26.33
C PRO A 134 -10.42 -10.84 -25.93
N SER A 135 -10.50 -11.18 -24.64
CA SER A 135 -10.15 -12.49 -24.13
C SER A 135 -11.43 -13.27 -23.84
N THR A 136 -11.40 -14.57 -24.10
CA THR A 136 -12.53 -15.47 -23.86
C THR A 136 -12.38 -16.31 -22.59
N SER A 137 -11.26 -16.19 -21.88
CA SER A 137 -11.03 -16.96 -20.65
C SER A 137 -11.61 -16.23 -19.44
N HIS A 138 -12.68 -16.80 -18.86
CA HIS A 138 -13.30 -16.32 -17.62
C HIS A 138 -12.99 -17.22 -16.42
N ILE A 139 -12.05 -18.17 -16.56
CA ILE A 139 -11.69 -19.08 -15.50
C ILE A 139 -10.92 -18.33 -14.43
N VAL A 140 -11.43 -18.38 -13.21
CA VAL A 140 -10.82 -17.79 -12.02
C VAL A 140 -10.39 -18.93 -11.10
N GLU A 141 -9.09 -18.99 -10.81
CA GLU A 141 -8.49 -20.00 -9.95
C GLU A 141 -8.11 -19.40 -8.60
N ARG A 142 -7.96 -20.25 -7.59
CA ARG A 142 -7.62 -19.85 -6.22
C ARG A 142 -6.49 -20.68 -5.69
N SER A 143 -5.49 -20.02 -5.09
CA SER A 143 -4.36 -20.71 -4.44
C SER A 143 -4.76 -21.36 -3.11
N PHE A 144 -5.92 -21.00 -2.55
CA PHE A 144 -6.46 -21.57 -1.32
C PHE A 144 -7.81 -22.23 -1.61
N ALA A 145 -7.88 -23.54 -1.50
CA ALA A 145 -9.15 -24.24 -1.70
C ALA A 145 -10.19 -23.80 -0.66
N LYS A 146 -11.45 -23.64 -1.08
CA LYS A 146 -12.49 -23.09 -0.21
C LYS A 146 -12.63 -23.87 1.12
N LEU A 147 -12.64 -25.20 1.07
CA LEU A 147 -12.78 -26.02 2.28
C LEU A 147 -11.61 -25.81 3.25
N ASP A 148 -10.39 -25.68 2.73
CA ASP A 148 -9.20 -25.44 3.55
C ASP A 148 -9.23 -24.03 4.15
N TYR A 149 -9.72 -23.03 3.41
CA TYR A 149 -9.93 -21.67 3.94
C TYR A 149 -10.95 -21.66 5.09
N LEU A 150 -12.09 -22.36 4.92
CA LEU A 150 -13.09 -22.46 5.97
C LEU A 150 -12.52 -23.14 7.23
N ALA A 151 -11.72 -24.20 7.05
CA ALA A 151 -11.02 -24.85 8.16
C ALA A 151 -9.99 -23.92 8.84
N ALA A 152 -9.27 -23.11 8.06
CA ALA A 152 -8.35 -22.11 8.60
C ALA A 152 -9.06 -21.05 9.46
N VAL A 153 -10.26 -20.60 9.03
CA VAL A 153 -11.08 -19.67 9.83
C VAL A 153 -11.55 -20.33 11.13
N GLU A 154 -12.03 -21.59 11.11
CA GLU A 154 -12.40 -22.29 12.34
C GLU A 154 -11.19 -22.47 13.27
N ARG A 155 -10.01 -22.81 12.72
CA ARG A 155 -8.79 -22.90 13.53
C ARG A 155 -8.42 -21.57 14.17
N ALA A 156 -8.56 -20.46 13.47
CA ALA A 156 -8.34 -19.12 14.02
C ALA A 156 -9.32 -18.83 15.18
N LYS A 157 -10.59 -19.18 15.02
CA LYS A 157 -11.61 -19.01 16.09
C LYS A 157 -11.30 -19.83 17.35
N GLU A 158 -10.83 -21.08 17.19
CA GLU A 158 -10.40 -21.90 18.32
C GLU A 158 -9.27 -21.21 19.14
N LEU A 159 -8.29 -20.64 18.45
CA LEU A 159 -7.18 -19.94 19.07
C LEU A 159 -7.62 -18.62 19.72
N ILE A 160 -8.57 -17.90 19.11
CA ILE A 160 -9.20 -16.72 19.71
C ILE A 160 -9.93 -17.12 21.02
N ALA A 161 -10.70 -18.21 20.99
CA ALA A 161 -11.41 -18.71 22.16
C ALA A 161 -10.44 -19.18 23.28
N ALA A 162 -9.26 -19.66 22.91
CA ALA A 162 -8.18 -20.01 23.83
C ALA A 162 -7.47 -18.78 24.44
N GLY A 163 -7.72 -17.58 23.91
CA GLY A 163 -7.13 -16.33 24.38
C GLY A 163 -5.78 -15.98 23.77
N ASP A 164 -5.40 -16.62 22.67
CA ASP A 164 -4.11 -16.37 22.02
C ASP A 164 -4.05 -14.98 21.33
N PHE A 165 -5.17 -14.52 20.76
CA PHE A 165 -5.32 -13.18 20.16
C PHE A 165 -6.79 -12.79 20.06
N MET A 166 -7.07 -11.53 19.68
CA MET A 166 -8.43 -10.99 19.56
C MET A 166 -8.95 -11.03 18.13
N GLN A 167 -8.07 -10.84 17.14
CA GLN A 167 -8.40 -10.78 15.73
C GLN A 167 -7.20 -11.21 14.87
N VAL A 168 -7.46 -11.90 13.77
CA VAL A 168 -6.44 -12.22 12.75
C VAL A 168 -7.04 -12.08 11.36
N GLN A 169 -6.25 -11.57 10.40
CA GLN A 169 -6.62 -11.52 8.99
C GLN A 169 -6.22 -12.82 8.30
N VAL A 170 -7.17 -13.49 7.64
CA VAL A 170 -6.89 -14.68 6.83
C VAL A 170 -7.19 -14.37 5.37
N GLY A 171 -6.17 -14.51 4.52
CA GLY A 171 -6.24 -14.14 3.11
C GLY A 171 -6.25 -15.31 2.15
N GLN A 172 -6.74 -15.03 0.94
CA GLN A 172 -6.61 -15.94 -0.21
C GLN A 172 -6.11 -15.16 -1.42
N ARG A 173 -5.39 -15.87 -2.31
CA ARG A 173 -4.99 -15.35 -3.62
C ARG A 173 -5.87 -15.95 -4.71
N ILE A 174 -6.35 -15.07 -5.57
CA ILE A 174 -7.15 -15.37 -6.75
C ILE A 174 -6.31 -15.03 -7.97
N HIS A 175 -6.32 -15.86 -8.99
CA HIS A 175 -5.64 -15.56 -10.24
C HIS A 175 -6.46 -15.99 -11.46
N LYS A 176 -6.24 -15.28 -12.56
CA LYS A 176 -6.84 -15.57 -13.85
C LYS A 176 -5.89 -15.18 -14.99
N GLU A 177 -6.03 -15.82 -16.13
CA GLU A 177 -5.37 -15.38 -17.34
C GLU A 177 -5.77 -13.93 -17.69
N PHE A 178 -4.80 -13.09 -18.02
CA PHE A 178 -5.00 -11.71 -18.41
C PHE A 178 -3.93 -11.29 -19.41
N THR A 179 -4.28 -11.29 -20.68
CA THR A 179 -3.37 -10.98 -21.80
C THR A 179 -3.51 -9.56 -22.31
N ALA A 180 -4.51 -8.81 -21.82
CA ALA A 180 -4.73 -7.42 -22.17
C ALA A 180 -3.69 -6.49 -21.52
N SER A 181 -3.68 -5.22 -21.92
CA SER A 181 -2.75 -4.22 -21.39
C SER A 181 -2.99 -3.98 -19.88
N PRO A 182 -1.95 -4.11 -19.02
CA PRO A 182 -2.07 -3.74 -17.62
C PRO A 182 -2.43 -2.26 -17.41
N LEU A 183 -2.09 -1.38 -18.35
CA LEU A 183 -2.50 0.03 -18.30
C LEU A 183 -4.01 0.18 -18.54
N SER A 184 -4.62 -0.63 -19.42
CA SER A 184 -6.07 -0.66 -19.59
C SER A 184 -6.76 -1.16 -18.30
N LEU A 185 -6.18 -2.15 -17.61
CA LEU A 185 -6.67 -2.59 -16.29
C LEU A 185 -6.67 -1.43 -15.29
N TYR A 186 -5.59 -0.65 -15.24
CA TYR A 186 -5.51 0.53 -14.36
C TYR A 186 -6.59 1.57 -14.70
N ARG A 187 -6.80 1.86 -16.00
CA ARG A 187 -7.80 2.81 -16.47
C ARG A 187 -9.22 2.37 -16.09
N ALA A 188 -9.55 1.09 -16.33
CA ALA A 188 -10.83 0.50 -15.94
C ALA A 188 -11.03 0.54 -14.41
N LEU A 189 -10.01 0.15 -13.64
CA LEU A 189 -10.07 0.20 -12.17
C LEU A 189 -10.28 1.63 -11.65
N ARG A 190 -9.60 2.61 -12.24
CA ARG A 190 -9.75 4.04 -11.90
C ARG A 190 -11.18 4.54 -12.16
N SER A 191 -11.82 4.05 -13.19
CA SER A 191 -13.21 4.41 -13.51
C SER A 191 -14.21 3.74 -12.56
N LEU A 192 -13.99 2.45 -12.26
CA LEU A 192 -14.89 1.66 -11.41
C LEU A 192 -14.80 2.02 -9.93
N ASN A 193 -13.58 2.20 -9.43
CA ASN A 193 -13.31 2.31 -8.00
C ASN A 193 -12.22 3.35 -7.72
N PRO A 194 -12.49 4.64 -7.99
CA PRO A 194 -11.53 5.70 -7.65
C PRO A 194 -11.24 5.68 -6.14
N SER A 195 -9.96 5.73 -5.81
CA SER A 195 -9.47 5.64 -4.43
C SER A 195 -8.41 6.71 -4.18
N PRO A 196 -8.16 7.10 -2.91
CA PRO A 196 -7.16 8.13 -2.58
C PRO A 196 -5.76 7.80 -3.07
N TYR A 197 -5.41 6.52 -3.10
CA TYR A 197 -4.12 6.04 -3.56
C TYR A 197 -4.30 5.13 -4.77
N MET A 198 -4.12 5.70 -5.94
CA MET A 198 -4.10 4.96 -7.19
C MET A 198 -2.70 4.90 -7.75
N TYR A 199 -2.23 3.71 -8.09
CA TYR A 199 -0.89 3.51 -8.61
C TYR A 199 -0.82 2.47 -9.72
N TYR A 200 0.10 2.72 -10.63
CA TYR A 200 0.50 1.82 -11.70
C TYR A 200 2.02 1.77 -11.74
N TYR A 201 2.59 0.63 -11.44
CA TYR A 201 4.03 0.42 -11.56
C TYR A 201 4.31 -0.54 -12.72
N HIS A 202 5.22 -0.14 -13.60
CA HIS A 202 5.77 -1.00 -14.65
C HIS A 202 7.19 -1.40 -14.22
N LEU A 203 7.35 -2.65 -13.83
CA LEU A 203 8.55 -3.18 -13.16
C LEU A 203 9.25 -4.24 -14.02
N GLY A 204 9.37 -3.97 -15.32
CA GLY A 204 9.95 -4.93 -16.26
C GLY A 204 8.93 -5.99 -16.69
N ASP A 205 9.06 -7.20 -16.17
CA ASP A 205 8.20 -8.34 -16.46
C ASP A 205 6.90 -8.36 -15.65
N ALA A 206 6.78 -7.50 -14.66
CA ALA A 206 5.61 -7.40 -13.79
C ALA A 206 5.02 -5.97 -13.77
N HIS A 207 3.71 -5.89 -13.60
CA HIS A 207 2.99 -4.64 -13.39
C HIS A 207 2.18 -4.72 -12.11
N VAL A 208 2.16 -3.62 -11.36
CA VAL A 208 1.34 -3.49 -10.15
C VAL A 208 0.26 -2.45 -10.43
N VAL A 209 -0.99 -2.81 -10.23
CA VAL A 209 -2.17 -1.98 -10.45
C VAL A 209 -2.97 -1.91 -9.17
N GLY A 210 -3.09 -0.73 -8.56
CA GLY A 210 -3.74 -0.59 -7.27
C GLY A 210 -4.68 0.60 -7.15
N ALA A 211 -5.69 0.43 -6.29
CA ALA A 211 -6.66 1.43 -5.89
C ALA A 211 -6.90 1.33 -4.37
N SER A 212 -5.87 1.67 -3.59
CA SER A 212 -5.93 1.55 -2.13
C SER A 212 -6.73 2.68 -1.49
N PRO A 213 -7.68 2.37 -0.60
CA PRO A 213 -8.42 3.37 0.14
C PRO A 213 -7.69 3.87 1.39
N GLU A 214 -6.64 3.16 1.84
CA GLU A 214 -6.10 3.31 3.20
C GLU A 214 -4.61 3.62 3.19
N ILE A 215 -4.25 4.65 3.94
CA ILE A 215 -2.86 5.00 4.21
C ILE A 215 -2.27 4.00 5.22
N LEU A 216 -1.02 3.55 5.00
CA LEU A 216 -0.24 2.91 6.03
C LEU A 216 0.31 3.96 7.01
N VAL A 217 1.08 4.90 6.47
CA VAL A 217 1.65 6.00 7.25
C VAL A 217 2.07 7.14 6.33
N ARG A 218 1.90 8.36 6.83
CA ARG A 218 2.43 9.59 6.22
C ARG A 218 3.39 10.27 7.18
N GLN A 219 4.50 10.77 6.64
CA GLN A 219 5.46 11.61 7.32
C GLN A 219 5.59 12.91 6.55
N GLU A 220 5.42 14.03 7.24
CA GLU A 220 5.41 15.36 6.63
C GLU A 220 6.29 16.33 7.42
N ASN A 221 7.02 17.18 6.71
CA ASN A 221 7.72 18.30 7.33
C ASN A 221 6.70 19.39 7.68
N THR A 222 6.66 19.80 8.94
CA THR A 222 5.82 20.88 9.43
C THR A 222 6.67 21.93 10.18
N PRO A 223 6.17 23.13 10.44
CA PRO A 223 6.88 24.13 11.26
C PRO A 223 7.22 23.62 12.67
N GLU A 224 6.41 22.72 13.22
CA GLU A 224 6.62 22.14 14.55
C GLU A 224 7.59 20.97 14.55
N GLY A 225 7.98 20.48 13.39
CA GLY A 225 8.84 19.31 13.21
C GLY A 225 8.28 18.29 12.24
N GLN A 226 8.87 17.12 12.16
CA GLN A 226 8.34 16.04 11.33
C GLN A 226 7.13 15.39 12.00
N LYS A 227 5.98 15.47 11.35
CA LYS A 227 4.71 14.91 11.78
C LYS A 227 4.47 13.54 11.14
N VAL A 228 4.04 12.57 11.92
CA VAL A 228 3.60 11.26 11.45
C VAL A 228 2.10 11.11 11.65
N THR A 229 1.42 10.59 10.64
CA THR A 229 -0.03 10.41 10.62
C THR A 229 -0.39 9.00 10.20
N ILE A 230 -1.30 8.36 10.95
CA ILE A 230 -1.99 7.13 10.57
C ILE A 230 -3.49 7.41 10.62
N ARG A 231 -4.23 6.92 9.62
CA ARG A 231 -5.69 7.11 9.56
C ARG A 231 -6.39 5.75 9.49
N PRO A 232 -6.64 5.11 10.66
CA PRO A 232 -7.38 3.87 10.69
C PRO A 232 -8.80 4.05 10.11
N LEU A 233 -9.19 3.11 9.29
CA LEU A 233 -10.46 3.05 8.59
C LEU A 233 -11.12 1.71 8.91
N ALA A 234 -12.35 1.74 9.42
CA ALA A 234 -13.13 0.54 9.74
C ALA A 234 -14.63 0.79 9.53
N GLY A 235 -15.37 -0.27 9.59
CA GLY A 235 -16.81 -0.25 9.37
C GLY A 235 -17.15 0.10 7.92
N THR A 236 -18.19 -0.51 7.39
CA THR A 236 -18.61 -0.25 6.00
C THR A 236 -20.11 -0.30 5.90
N ARG A 237 -20.69 0.71 5.27
CA ARG A 237 -22.09 0.67 4.81
C ARG A 237 -22.14 1.13 3.34
N PRO A 238 -23.02 0.54 2.52
CA PRO A 238 -23.25 1.03 1.18
C PRO A 238 -23.86 2.45 1.22
N ARG A 239 -23.63 3.21 0.15
CA ARG A 239 -24.27 4.51 -0.04
C ARG A 239 -25.78 4.35 -0.21
N GLY A 240 -26.54 5.24 0.42
CA GLY A 240 -27.98 5.28 0.24
C GLY A 240 -28.39 5.81 -1.15
N ALA A 241 -29.49 5.30 -1.70
CA ALA A 241 -30.00 5.75 -2.99
C ALA A 241 -30.60 7.18 -2.93
N THR A 242 -30.96 7.66 -1.74
CA THR A 242 -31.42 9.02 -1.48
C THR A 242 -30.62 9.65 -0.34
N PRO A 243 -30.60 10.99 -0.20
CA PRO A 243 -29.93 11.66 0.92
C PRO A 243 -30.40 11.16 2.29
N GLU A 244 -31.69 10.87 2.45
CA GLU A 244 -32.28 10.37 3.69
C GLU A 244 -31.79 8.94 3.99
N ALA A 245 -31.77 8.06 2.98
CA ALA A 245 -31.22 6.70 3.12
C ALA A 245 -29.73 6.70 3.40
N ASP A 246 -28.96 7.62 2.78
CA ASP A 246 -27.54 7.80 3.03
C ASP A 246 -27.28 8.26 4.47
N LYS A 247 -28.12 9.18 4.99
CA LYS A 247 -28.05 9.62 6.39
C LYS A 247 -28.46 8.53 7.38
N ALA A 248 -29.43 7.71 7.04
CA ALA A 248 -29.80 6.57 7.86
C ALA A 248 -28.68 5.53 7.97
N ALA A 249 -28.02 5.21 6.84
CA ALA A 249 -26.86 4.32 6.81
C ALA A 249 -25.67 4.86 7.63
N GLU A 250 -25.43 6.18 7.59
CA GLU A 250 -24.43 6.84 8.45
C GLU A 250 -24.75 6.67 9.94
N LEU A 251 -26.00 6.94 10.33
CA LEU A 251 -26.43 6.80 11.73
C LEU A 251 -26.35 5.36 12.22
N GLU A 252 -26.73 4.40 11.37
CA GLU A 252 -26.57 2.97 11.67
C GLU A 252 -25.09 2.64 11.90
N LEU A 253 -24.21 3.06 10.98
CA LEU A 253 -22.78 2.78 11.05
C LEU A 253 -22.12 3.35 12.33
N ILE A 254 -22.39 4.61 12.65
CA ILE A 254 -21.81 5.27 13.82
C ILE A 254 -22.31 4.65 15.14
N ASN A 255 -23.54 4.16 15.17
CA ASN A 255 -24.15 3.61 16.39
C ASN A 255 -23.99 2.09 16.52
N ASP A 256 -23.41 1.40 15.52
CA ASP A 256 -23.16 -0.03 15.59
C ASP A 256 -22.08 -0.33 16.67
N PRO A 257 -22.42 -1.07 17.74
CA PRO A 257 -21.50 -1.33 18.83
C PRO A 257 -20.27 -2.15 18.40
N LYS A 258 -20.45 -3.07 17.45
CA LYS A 258 -19.36 -3.94 16.94
C LYS A 258 -18.35 -3.11 16.15
N GLU A 259 -18.84 -2.31 15.18
CA GLU A 259 -18.01 -1.44 14.34
C GLU A 259 -17.24 -0.42 15.20
N ARG A 260 -17.90 0.12 16.22
CA ARG A 260 -17.26 1.04 17.18
C ARG A 260 -16.16 0.37 17.99
N ALA A 261 -16.41 -0.84 18.50
CA ALA A 261 -15.41 -1.58 19.29
C ALA A 261 -14.17 -1.92 18.45
N GLU A 262 -14.38 -2.39 17.21
CA GLU A 262 -13.30 -2.63 16.26
C GLU A 262 -12.52 -1.34 15.96
N HIS A 263 -13.22 -0.25 15.71
CA HIS A 263 -12.58 1.03 15.40
C HIS A 263 -11.74 1.59 16.56
N VAL A 264 -12.20 1.44 17.81
CA VAL A 264 -11.41 1.79 19.02
C VAL A 264 -10.12 0.98 19.06
N MET A 265 -10.18 -0.33 18.79
CA MET A 265 -8.99 -1.19 18.74
C MET A 265 -7.99 -0.71 17.68
N LEU A 266 -8.45 -0.29 16.50
CA LEU A 266 -7.60 0.23 15.44
C LEU A 266 -6.98 1.60 15.80
N ILE A 267 -7.72 2.46 16.47
CA ILE A 267 -7.17 3.73 17.00
C ILE A 267 -6.05 3.44 18.02
N ASP A 268 -6.25 2.50 18.94
CA ASP A 268 -5.24 2.15 19.93
C ASP A 268 -4.00 1.53 19.29
N LEU A 269 -4.18 0.71 18.25
CA LEU A 269 -3.08 0.15 17.48
C LEU A 269 -2.27 1.26 16.77
N ALA A 270 -2.94 2.23 16.15
CA ALA A 270 -2.29 3.38 15.52
C ALA A 270 -1.55 4.25 16.56
N ARG A 271 -2.15 4.48 17.73
CA ARG A 271 -1.50 5.20 18.85
C ARG A 271 -0.25 4.46 19.35
N ASN A 272 -0.31 3.15 19.45
CA ASN A 272 0.84 2.33 19.86
C ASN A 272 1.96 2.40 18.81
N ASP A 273 1.64 2.26 17.51
CA ASP A 273 2.62 2.31 16.44
C ASP A 273 3.32 3.68 16.37
N ILE A 274 2.56 4.79 16.41
CA ILE A 274 3.12 6.16 16.46
C ILE A 274 3.89 6.38 17.78
N GLY A 275 3.39 5.87 18.90
CA GLY A 275 4.01 6.03 20.22
C GLY A 275 5.44 5.51 20.31
N ARG A 276 5.81 4.53 19.47
CA ARG A 276 7.18 3.99 19.41
C ARG A 276 8.21 5.02 18.91
N ILE A 277 7.78 5.99 18.12
CA ILE A 277 8.64 6.92 17.39
C ILE A 277 8.33 8.40 17.68
N ALA A 278 7.26 8.68 18.37
CA ALA A 278 6.81 10.04 18.67
C ALA A 278 7.46 10.61 19.93
N GLN A 279 7.52 11.92 20.02
CA GLN A 279 7.83 12.67 21.23
C GLN A 279 6.78 12.37 22.31
N ILE A 280 7.22 12.23 23.55
CA ILE A 280 6.32 11.98 24.68
C ILE A 280 5.27 13.10 24.76
N GLY A 281 3.98 12.71 24.82
CA GLY A 281 2.85 13.65 24.91
C GLY A 281 2.42 14.27 23.57
N SER A 282 3.09 13.97 22.45
CA SER A 282 2.71 14.49 21.12
C SER A 282 1.65 13.67 20.41
N VAL A 283 1.45 12.40 20.80
CA VAL A 283 0.45 11.52 20.15
C VAL A 283 -0.95 11.98 20.49
N LYS A 284 -1.73 12.31 19.46
CA LYS A 284 -3.11 12.82 19.56
C LYS A 284 -4.01 12.14 18.55
N VAL A 285 -5.27 11.94 18.97
CA VAL A 285 -6.37 11.63 18.04
C VAL A 285 -7.00 12.97 17.67
N THR A 286 -6.72 13.46 16.47
CA THR A 286 -7.17 14.80 16.03
C THR A 286 -8.55 14.79 15.41
N GLU A 287 -8.95 13.64 14.84
CA GLU A 287 -10.31 13.35 14.39
C GLU A 287 -10.71 11.97 14.89
N ALA A 288 -11.93 11.82 15.40
CA ALA A 288 -12.41 10.57 15.92
C ALA A 288 -13.81 10.24 15.40
N PHE A 289 -14.01 9.03 14.89
CA PHE A 289 -15.29 8.51 14.41
C PHE A 289 -15.99 9.39 13.36
N VAL A 290 -15.22 9.98 12.44
CA VAL A 290 -15.76 10.75 11.31
C VAL A 290 -16.22 9.77 10.24
N VAL A 291 -17.39 10.01 9.64
CA VAL A 291 -17.84 9.22 8.49
C VAL A 291 -17.35 9.85 7.20
N GLU A 292 -16.52 9.15 6.48
CA GLU A 292 -16.11 9.51 5.11
C GLU A 292 -16.94 8.74 4.09
N ARG A 293 -17.43 9.50 3.09
CA ARG A 293 -18.26 8.98 2.00
C ARG A 293 -17.43 8.85 0.74
N TYR A 294 -17.40 7.63 0.23
CA TYR A 294 -16.81 7.32 -1.07
C TYR A 294 -17.91 7.10 -2.12
N SER A 295 -17.54 6.73 -3.34
CA SER A 295 -18.50 6.57 -4.44
C SER A 295 -19.61 5.56 -4.14
N HIS A 296 -19.29 4.42 -3.53
CA HIS A 296 -20.21 3.29 -3.31
C HIS A 296 -20.40 2.91 -1.85
N VAL A 297 -19.53 3.34 -0.97
CA VAL A 297 -19.52 2.99 0.45
C VAL A 297 -19.20 4.19 1.32
N MET A 298 -19.47 4.07 2.61
CA MET A 298 -18.99 4.98 3.66
C MET A 298 -18.27 4.18 4.74
N HIS A 299 -17.29 4.81 5.39
CA HIS A 299 -16.48 4.23 6.44
C HIS A 299 -16.37 5.14 7.65
N ILE A 300 -16.12 4.57 8.83
CA ILE A 300 -15.66 5.31 10.00
C ILE A 300 -14.16 5.51 9.88
N VAL A 301 -13.70 6.73 10.04
CA VAL A 301 -12.29 7.12 9.97
C VAL A 301 -11.92 7.90 11.22
N SER A 302 -10.73 7.68 11.70
CA SER A 302 -10.09 8.51 12.73
C SER A 302 -8.71 8.93 12.28
N ASN A 303 -8.17 10.01 12.86
CA ASN A 303 -6.86 10.51 12.52
C ASN A 303 -5.98 10.51 13.78
N VAL A 304 -4.85 9.80 13.73
CA VAL A 304 -3.86 9.75 14.82
C VAL A 304 -2.58 10.37 14.33
N GLU A 305 -2.07 11.35 15.08
CA GLU A 305 -0.87 12.09 14.73
C GLU A 305 0.14 12.11 15.89
N GLY A 306 1.41 12.29 15.55
CA GLY A 306 2.48 12.51 16.51
C GLY A 306 3.67 13.22 15.86
N LEU A 307 4.45 13.94 16.65
CA LEU A 307 5.71 14.54 16.20
C LEU A 307 6.85 13.54 16.43
N LEU A 308 7.70 13.34 15.42
CA LEU A 308 8.86 12.45 15.54
C LEU A 308 9.81 12.92 16.63
N ARG A 309 10.27 11.97 17.43
CA ARG A 309 11.36 12.20 18.40
C ARG A 309 12.73 12.07 17.77
N GLU A 310 13.73 12.54 18.46
CA GLU A 310 15.11 12.21 18.16
C GLU A 310 15.43 10.76 18.55
N GLY A 311 16.33 10.15 17.81
CA GLY A 311 16.90 8.85 18.14
C GLY A 311 17.82 8.93 19.37
N ALA A 312 18.29 7.78 19.84
CA ALA A 312 19.20 7.70 20.98
C ALA A 312 20.55 8.37 20.73
N ASP A 313 20.90 8.58 19.47
CA ASP A 313 22.11 9.29 19.03
C ASP A 313 21.92 10.82 18.86
N GLY A 314 20.77 11.35 19.26
CA GLY A 314 20.39 12.76 19.13
C GLY A 314 20.09 13.21 17.70
N LYS A 315 19.95 12.27 16.74
CA LYS A 315 19.58 12.58 15.36
C LYS A 315 18.08 12.33 15.13
N PRO A 316 17.46 13.07 14.20
CA PRO A 316 16.08 12.77 13.80
C PRO A 316 15.93 11.33 13.32
N LEU A 317 14.82 10.69 13.70
CA LEU A 317 14.45 9.39 13.15
C LEU A 317 14.22 9.49 11.63
N THR A 318 14.55 8.42 10.92
CA THR A 318 14.43 8.34 9.45
C THR A 318 13.06 7.83 9.03
N SER A 319 12.71 7.99 7.75
CA SER A 319 11.50 7.40 7.17
C SER A 319 11.49 5.86 7.32
N MET A 320 12.66 5.21 7.33
CA MET A 320 12.74 3.77 7.58
C MET A 320 12.45 3.40 9.02
N ASP A 321 12.77 4.26 10.00
CA ASP A 321 12.38 4.05 11.39
C ASP A 321 10.86 4.19 11.54
N VAL A 322 10.24 5.16 10.85
CA VAL A 322 8.78 5.33 10.79
C VAL A 322 8.14 4.08 10.17
N LEU A 323 8.65 3.62 9.03
CA LEU A 323 8.13 2.42 8.38
C LEU A 323 8.25 1.19 9.31
N LYS A 324 9.43 0.94 9.90
CA LYS A 324 9.65 -0.18 10.83
C LYS A 324 8.67 -0.17 12.01
N ALA A 325 8.30 0.99 12.52
CA ALA A 325 7.39 1.12 13.66
C ALA A 325 5.92 0.85 13.32
N THR A 326 5.51 1.13 12.09
CA THR A 326 4.11 1.08 11.65
C THR A 326 3.78 -0.13 10.77
N PHE A 327 4.80 -0.80 10.24
CA PHE A 327 4.66 -1.90 9.27
C PHE A 327 4.57 -3.28 9.92
N PRO A 328 3.78 -4.19 9.36
CA PRO A 328 2.69 -3.93 8.45
C PRO A 328 1.45 -3.37 9.17
N ALA A 329 0.44 -2.95 8.39
CA ALA A 329 -0.79 -2.41 8.96
C ALA A 329 -1.49 -3.42 9.87
N GLY A 330 -2.00 -2.95 11.00
CA GLY A 330 -2.77 -3.79 11.92
C GLY A 330 -4.07 -4.30 11.33
N THR A 331 -4.70 -3.49 10.45
CA THR A 331 -5.90 -3.86 9.70
C THR A 331 -5.68 -5.04 8.73
N LEU A 332 -4.42 -5.38 8.43
CA LEU A 332 -4.06 -6.50 7.54
C LEU A 332 -3.39 -7.66 8.28
N THR A 333 -3.21 -7.54 9.59
CA THR A 333 -2.56 -8.57 10.42
C THR A 333 -3.47 -9.06 11.53
N GLY A 334 -3.59 -8.34 12.61
CA GLY A 334 -4.42 -8.66 13.76
C GLY A 334 -3.86 -8.10 15.07
N ALA A 335 -4.44 -8.52 16.16
CA ALA A 335 -4.08 -8.07 17.50
C ALA A 335 -3.97 -9.23 18.50
N PRO A 336 -2.81 -9.44 19.15
CA PRO A 336 -1.52 -8.72 19.04
C PRO A 336 -0.81 -8.94 17.69
N LYS A 337 -0.23 -7.87 17.12
CA LYS A 337 0.27 -7.82 15.73
C LYS A 337 1.25 -8.96 15.39
N VAL A 338 2.31 -9.15 16.15
CA VAL A 338 3.36 -10.14 15.83
C VAL A 338 2.82 -11.56 15.92
N HIS A 339 2.03 -11.87 16.95
CA HIS A 339 1.47 -13.20 17.12
C HIS A 339 0.44 -13.55 16.03
N ALA A 340 -0.38 -12.58 15.64
CA ALA A 340 -1.29 -12.76 14.50
C ALA A 340 -0.52 -13.07 13.20
N MET A 341 0.64 -12.45 12.96
CA MET A 341 1.47 -12.73 11.78
C MET A 341 2.11 -14.13 11.83
N GLU A 342 2.49 -14.65 13.01
CA GLU A 342 2.94 -16.04 13.17
C GLU A 342 1.85 -17.03 12.74
N LEU A 343 0.59 -16.71 13.07
CA LEU A 343 -0.55 -17.54 12.65
C LEU A 343 -0.87 -17.41 11.16
N ILE A 344 -0.80 -16.22 10.60
CA ILE A 344 -0.98 -15.98 9.16
C ILE A 344 -0.01 -16.88 8.37
N ASP A 345 1.26 -16.94 8.77
CA ASP A 345 2.26 -17.80 8.13
C ASP A 345 1.94 -19.31 8.22
N GLN A 346 1.18 -19.72 9.23
CA GLN A 346 0.76 -21.12 9.40
C GLN A 346 -0.51 -21.45 8.63
N LEU A 347 -1.42 -20.49 8.46
CA LEU A 347 -2.73 -20.71 7.85
C LEU A 347 -2.75 -20.47 6.35
N GLU A 348 -2.03 -19.46 5.85
CA GLU A 348 -2.03 -19.13 4.44
C GLU A 348 -1.08 -20.04 3.65
N PRO A 349 -1.51 -20.64 2.54
CA PRO A 349 -0.71 -21.62 1.79
C PRO A 349 0.43 -21.00 1.00
N THR A 350 0.38 -19.69 0.74
CA THR A 350 1.35 -18.99 -0.10
C THR A 350 1.80 -17.68 0.54
N LYS A 351 3.03 -17.27 0.24
CA LYS A 351 3.61 -15.99 0.61
C LYS A 351 2.74 -14.83 0.14
N ARG A 352 2.47 -13.86 1.02
CA ARG A 352 1.67 -12.67 0.67
C ARG A 352 2.33 -11.79 -0.40
N GLY A 353 3.66 -11.70 -0.38
CA GLY A 353 4.40 -10.83 -1.28
C GLY A 353 3.97 -9.37 -1.12
N LEU A 354 3.46 -8.77 -2.20
CA LEU A 354 3.02 -7.36 -2.18
C LEU A 354 1.80 -7.11 -1.29
N TYR A 355 0.84 -8.03 -1.25
CA TYR A 355 -0.43 -7.86 -0.54
C TYR A 355 -0.24 -7.60 0.96
N GLY A 356 -0.86 -6.54 1.47
CA GLY A 356 -0.71 -6.13 2.88
C GLY A 356 0.60 -5.40 3.19
N GLY A 357 1.45 -5.18 2.18
CA GLY A 357 2.63 -4.34 2.25
C GLY A 357 2.29 -2.86 2.09
N ALA A 358 3.24 -2.06 1.60
CA ALA A 358 3.12 -0.62 1.41
C ALA A 358 3.53 -0.20 0.01
N CYS A 359 2.73 0.67 -0.62
CA CYS A 359 3.01 1.29 -1.91
C CYS A 359 3.04 2.81 -1.78
N GLY A 360 4.03 3.47 -2.36
CA GLY A 360 4.11 4.93 -2.30
C GLY A 360 5.51 5.46 -2.56
N TYR A 361 5.90 6.49 -1.82
CA TYR A 361 7.16 7.16 -2.07
C TYR A 361 7.86 7.66 -0.80
N LEU A 362 9.18 7.85 -0.95
CA LEU A 362 10.10 8.50 -0.03
C LEU A 362 10.70 9.68 -0.78
N SER A 363 10.29 10.90 -0.45
CA SER A 363 10.69 12.12 -1.15
C SER A 363 12.10 12.57 -0.76
N PHE A 364 12.82 13.20 -1.69
CA PHE A 364 14.04 13.95 -1.39
C PHE A 364 13.79 15.10 -0.41
N ALA A 365 12.56 15.58 -0.29
CA ALA A 365 12.17 16.59 0.69
C ALA A 365 12.11 16.06 2.14
N GLY A 366 12.23 14.74 2.33
CA GLY A 366 12.10 14.10 3.64
C GLY A 366 10.68 13.67 3.99
N ASP A 367 9.72 13.92 3.09
CA ASP A 367 8.36 13.42 3.24
C ASP A 367 8.27 11.95 2.80
N MET A 368 7.38 11.21 3.43
CA MET A 368 6.99 9.85 3.01
C MET A 368 5.46 9.76 2.99
N ASP A 369 4.93 9.13 1.95
CA ASP A 369 3.49 8.83 1.88
C ASP A 369 3.32 7.44 1.26
N VAL A 370 2.87 6.49 2.08
CA VAL A 370 2.70 5.09 1.66
C VAL A 370 1.33 4.57 2.07
N ALA A 371 0.64 4.00 1.09
CA ALA A 371 -0.64 3.33 1.26
C ALA A 371 -0.46 1.84 1.54
N ILE A 372 -1.41 1.24 2.22
CA ILE A 372 -1.46 -0.21 2.38
C ILE A 372 -1.72 -0.85 1.00
N ALA A 373 -0.95 -1.86 0.63
CA ALA A 373 -1.12 -2.56 -0.64
C ALA A 373 -2.33 -3.52 -0.59
N ILE A 374 -3.52 -2.96 -0.70
CA ILE A 374 -4.81 -3.65 -0.81
C ILE A 374 -5.56 -3.15 -2.04
N ARG A 375 -6.57 -3.89 -2.48
CA ARG A 375 -7.26 -3.60 -3.77
C ARG A 375 -6.23 -3.46 -4.89
N THR A 376 -5.25 -4.37 -4.88
CA THR A 376 -4.06 -4.32 -5.73
C THR A 376 -3.91 -5.64 -6.47
N GLY A 377 -3.70 -5.56 -7.77
CA GLY A 377 -3.40 -6.68 -8.63
C GLY A 377 -1.96 -6.64 -9.12
N ILE A 378 -1.38 -7.81 -9.33
CA ILE A 378 -0.10 -8.00 -9.99
C ILE A 378 -0.39 -8.68 -11.34
N VAL A 379 0.09 -8.09 -12.43
CA VAL A 379 0.05 -8.72 -13.75
C VAL A 379 1.46 -9.17 -14.08
N LYS A 380 1.64 -10.49 -14.19
CA LYS A 380 2.92 -11.12 -14.51
C LYS A 380 2.67 -12.38 -15.34
N ASN A 381 3.47 -12.61 -16.36
CA ASN A 381 3.36 -13.79 -17.24
C ASN A 381 1.92 -14.01 -17.76
N ASN A 382 1.27 -12.94 -18.25
CA ASN A 382 -0.11 -12.98 -18.75
C ASN A 382 -1.14 -13.46 -17.70
N THR A 383 -0.85 -13.32 -16.44
CA THR A 383 -1.75 -13.70 -15.34
C THR A 383 -1.95 -12.53 -14.40
N LEU A 384 -3.20 -12.24 -14.07
CA LEU A 384 -3.60 -11.30 -13.03
C LEU A 384 -3.74 -12.04 -11.71
N TYR A 385 -3.00 -11.62 -10.71
CA TYR A 385 -3.08 -12.09 -9.32
C TYR A 385 -3.71 -11.02 -8.45
N VAL A 386 -4.73 -11.40 -7.69
CA VAL A 386 -5.43 -10.54 -6.74
C VAL A 386 -5.50 -11.23 -5.40
N GLN A 387 -5.12 -10.55 -4.32
CA GLN A 387 -5.22 -11.10 -2.97
C GLN A 387 -6.13 -10.27 -2.10
N ALA A 388 -6.89 -10.92 -1.23
CA ALA A 388 -7.78 -10.29 -0.27
C ALA A 388 -7.86 -11.14 1.01
N ALA A 389 -8.06 -10.49 2.15
CA ALA A 389 -8.24 -11.14 3.45
C ALA A 389 -9.52 -10.65 4.15
N ALA A 390 -10.03 -11.49 5.03
CA ALA A 390 -11.09 -11.15 5.96
C ALA A 390 -10.60 -11.21 7.41
N GLY A 391 -11.16 -10.36 8.26
CA GLY A 391 -10.82 -10.27 9.68
C GLY A 391 -11.61 -11.27 10.51
N VAL A 392 -10.96 -12.31 11.00
CA VAL A 392 -11.57 -13.35 11.82
C VAL A 392 -11.57 -12.93 13.28
N VAL A 393 -12.75 -12.97 13.90
CA VAL A 393 -13.02 -12.76 15.33
C VAL A 393 -13.81 -13.96 15.90
N ALA A 394 -14.05 -13.99 17.20
CA ALA A 394 -14.67 -15.12 17.88
C ALA A 394 -16.05 -15.54 17.28
N ASP A 395 -16.84 -14.57 16.87
CA ASP A 395 -18.19 -14.78 16.31
C ASP A 395 -18.22 -14.86 14.77
N SER A 396 -17.06 -14.86 14.11
CA SER A 396 -16.96 -15.01 12.66
C SER A 396 -17.60 -16.29 12.15
N ILE A 397 -18.25 -16.19 11.00
CA ILE A 397 -18.85 -17.31 10.28
C ILE A 397 -17.97 -17.59 9.05
N PRO A 398 -17.30 -18.77 8.93
CA PRO A 398 -16.32 -19.04 7.89
C PRO A 398 -16.79 -18.75 6.48
N GLU A 399 -18.03 -19.10 6.15
CA GLU A 399 -18.62 -18.84 4.84
C GLU A 399 -18.78 -17.33 4.55
N MET A 400 -19.05 -16.52 5.58
CA MET A 400 -19.16 -15.07 5.43
C MET A 400 -17.77 -14.44 5.21
N GLU A 401 -16.75 -14.92 5.91
CA GLU A 401 -15.37 -14.45 5.75
C GLU A 401 -14.84 -14.82 4.36
N TRP A 402 -15.15 -16.01 3.85
CA TRP A 402 -14.86 -16.37 2.47
C TRP A 402 -15.50 -15.40 1.48
N ARG A 403 -16.80 -15.12 1.62
CA ARG A 403 -17.51 -14.17 0.76
C ARG A 403 -16.95 -12.76 0.84
N GLU A 404 -16.47 -12.34 2.01
CA GLU A 404 -15.84 -11.04 2.19
C GLU A 404 -14.56 -10.94 1.35
N THR A 405 -13.71 -11.98 1.31
CA THR A 405 -12.52 -11.97 0.45
C THR A 405 -12.89 -11.88 -1.04
N GLU A 406 -13.95 -12.58 -1.49
CA GLU A 406 -14.46 -12.49 -2.86
C GLU A 406 -14.93 -11.06 -3.19
N HIS A 407 -15.68 -10.44 -2.28
CA HIS A 407 -16.15 -9.07 -2.46
C HIS A 407 -14.99 -8.07 -2.53
N LYS A 408 -13.96 -8.24 -1.69
CA LYS A 408 -12.77 -7.37 -1.69
C LYS A 408 -11.94 -7.51 -2.97
N ALA A 409 -11.91 -8.68 -3.60
CA ALA A 409 -11.23 -8.90 -4.88
C ALA A 409 -12.03 -8.42 -6.09
N ARG A 410 -13.35 -8.26 -5.95
CA ARG A 410 -14.28 -8.05 -7.07
C ARG A 410 -14.00 -6.85 -7.93
N ALA A 411 -13.55 -5.73 -7.36
CA ALA A 411 -13.28 -4.51 -8.12
C ALA A 411 -12.21 -4.72 -9.20
N LEU A 412 -11.12 -5.41 -8.86
CA LEU A 412 -10.04 -5.74 -9.80
C LEU A 412 -10.47 -6.77 -10.85
N LEU A 413 -11.17 -7.81 -10.42
CA LEU A 413 -11.68 -8.83 -11.34
C LEU A 413 -12.68 -8.22 -12.33
N ARG A 414 -13.58 -7.36 -11.87
CA ARG A 414 -14.54 -6.66 -12.75
C ARG A 414 -13.85 -5.68 -13.69
N ALA A 415 -12.81 -4.98 -13.23
CA ALA A 415 -11.99 -4.13 -14.09
C ALA A 415 -11.31 -4.94 -15.22
N ALA A 416 -10.82 -6.14 -14.91
CA ALA A 416 -10.24 -7.04 -15.90
C ALA A 416 -11.29 -7.51 -16.92
N GLU A 417 -12.48 -7.91 -16.46
CA GLU A 417 -13.61 -8.29 -17.32
C GLU A 417 -13.99 -7.16 -18.29
N LEU A 418 -14.12 -5.92 -17.79
CA LEU A 418 -14.46 -4.77 -18.63
C LEU A 418 -13.44 -4.54 -19.77
N VAL A 419 -12.15 -4.68 -19.43
CA VAL A 419 -11.09 -4.57 -20.45
C VAL A 419 -11.20 -5.70 -21.49
N GLU A 420 -11.47 -6.92 -21.05
CA GLU A 420 -11.65 -8.09 -21.91
C GLU A 420 -12.93 -8.02 -22.76
N GLU A 421 -13.99 -7.37 -22.27
CA GLU A 421 -15.23 -7.08 -22.99
C GLU A 421 -15.07 -5.92 -24.00
N GLY A 422 -13.93 -5.24 -24.02
CA GLY A 422 -13.66 -4.13 -24.92
C GLY A 422 -14.19 -2.77 -24.44
N MET A 423 -14.51 -2.65 -23.16
CA MET A 423 -14.92 -1.38 -22.53
C MET A 423 -13.73 -0.78 -21.76
N GLU A 424 -13.42 0.49 -22.06
CA GLU A 424 -12.36 1.27 -21.38
C GLU A 424 -12.93 2.29 -20.39
#